data_1205666b66119c6aca0b49302daa5158
#
_entry.id   1205666b66119c6aca0b49302daa5158
#
_cell.length_a   1.000
_cell.length_b   1.000
_cell.length_c   1.000
_cell.angle_alpha   90.00
_cell.angle_beta   90.00
_cell.angle_gamma   90.00
#
_symmetry.space_group_name_H-M   'P 1'
#
loop_
_entity.id
_entity.type
_entity.pdbx_description
1 polymer ?
#
loop_
_entity_poly.entity_id
_entity_poly.type
_entity_poly.pdbx_seq_one_letter_code
_entity_poly.pdbx_strand_id
1 'polypeptide(L)'
;MRQDPFGRQQPSPGRGRRVGGLRIGILLLFAAYGAYYYFSNRTEDPVTGQKVLIDRSLSVDDEKSLGLQAYQEILSQERPVDPSLPISQEIRGIADRLIAKVDDVEAALAAEHGMQPTRFSQTFEWEVNVIDSDQANAFCLPGGKMAVYTGLVPVAQNENAMAVVMGHEIAHALLRHGAQRMAQQRLTQVGQMAGAMSGMDPQQQQMVMAAMGYGYLLPYARKHETEADEVGLMLAAAACFDPREAVPLWERMGQSGGGESAPEFSSTHPNPGTRIQNLQALMPKALEYRERFCEQAM
;
A
#
# COMPACT_ATOMS: atom_id res chain seq x y z
N MET A 1 -68.77 19.79 10.21
CA MET A 1 -67.64 20.32 10.97
C MET A 1 -67.99 20.26 12.45
N ARG A 2 -67.45 19.29 13.20
CA ARG A 2 -67.57 19.24 14.67
C ARG A 2 -66.30 19.86 15.20
N GLN A 3 -66.40 21.07 15.76
CA GLN A 3 -65.32 21.68 16.50
C GLN A 3 -65.25 21.05 17.89
N ASP A 4 -64.03 20.59 18.29
CA ASP A 4 -63.74 20.17 19.64
C ASP A 4 -63.77 21.41 20.55
N PRO A 5 -64.62 21.43 21.62
CA PRO A 5 -64.77 22.60 22.48
C PRO A 5 -63.55 22.91 23.37
N PHE A 6 -62.48 22.10 23.32
CA PHE A 6 -61.28 22.29 24.15
C PHE A 6 -60.00 22.57 23.37
N GLY A 7 -60.06 22.87 22.05
CA GLY A 7 -58.91 23.37 21.29
C GLY A 7 -57.66 22.46 21.21
N ARG A 8 -57.83 21.15 21.46
CA ARG A 8 -56.70 20.23 21.36
C ARG A 8 -56.43 19.90 19.91
N GLN A 9 -55.33 20.39 19.38
CA GLN A 9 -54.79 19.97 18.10
C GLN A 9 -54.39 18.50 18.21
N GLN A 10 -55.10 17.62 17.52
CA GLN A 10 -54.65 16.23 17.35
C GLN A 10 -53.37 16.23 16.53
N PRO A 11 -52.28 15.57 16.99
CA PRO A 11 -51.10 15.39 16.20
C PRO A 11 -51.46 14.56 14.93
N SER A 12 -51.16 15.11 13.77
CA SER A 12 -51.35 14.44 12.48
C SER A 12 -50.56 13.12 12.47
N PRO A 13 -51.21 11.95 12.26
CA PRO A 13 -50.46 10.69 12.22
C PRO A 13 -49.67 10.55 10.90
N GLY A 14 -48.38 10.36 10.98
CA GLY A 14 -47.76 9.44 10.07
C GLY A 14 -46.86 9.93 8.97
N ARG A 15 -46.27 11.13 8.96
CA ARG A 15 -45.20 11.44 8.00
C ARG A 15 -43.82 10.98 8.44
N GLY A 16 -43.53 10.94 9.77
CA GLY A 16 -42.20 10.57 10.29
C GLY A 16 -41.83 9.09 10.12
N ARG A 17 -42.80 8.19 10.15
CA ARG A 17 -42.55 6.73 10.14
C ARG A 17 -42.17 6.20 8.76
N ARG A 18 -42.69 6.77 7.66
CA ARG A 18 -42.35 6.36 6.29
C ARG A 18 -40.96 6.83 5.85
N VAL A 19 -40.51 8.00 6.30
CA VAL A 19 -39.18 8.55 5.98
C VAL A 19 -38.09 7.74 6.68
N GLY A 20 -38.31 7.29 7.93
CA GLY A 20 -37.36 6.42 8.64
C GLY A 20 -37.18 5.06 7.97
N GLY A 21 -38.27 4.44 7.50
CA GLY A 21 -38.20 3.15 6.80
C GLY A 21 -37.42 3.21 5.50
N LEU A 22 -37.59 4.27 4.71
CA LEU A 22 -36.85 4.46 3.46
C LEU A 22 -35.35 4.64 3.70
N ARG A 23 -34.95 5.41 4.71
CA ARG A 23 -33.56 5.61 5.10
C ARG A 23 -32.88 4.30 5.49
N ILE A 24 -33.53 3.50 6.31
CA ILE A 24 -33.04 2.17 6.72
C ILE A 24 -32.92 1.26 5.49
N GLY A 25 -33.90 1.26 4.58
CA GLY A 25 -33.86 0.48 3.35
C GLY A 25 -32.65 0.83 2.47
N ILE A 26 -32.34 2.12 2.33
CA ILE A 26 -31.16 2.60 1.59
C ILE A 26 -29.87 2.09 2.25
N LEU A 27 -29.72 2.25 3.56
CA LEU A 27 -28.54 1.78 4.28
C LEU A 27 -28.35 0.26 4.14
N LEU A 28 -29.43 -0.53 4.24
CA LEU A 28 -29.37 -1.98 4.06
C LEU A 28 -28.97 -2.37 2.64
N LEU A 29 -29.46 -1.65 1.62
CA LEU A 29 -29.07 -1.90 0.23
C LEU A 29 -27.56 -1.67 0.02
N PHE A 30 -27.02 -0.53 0.50
CA PHE A 30 -25.60 -0.25 0.40
C PHE A 30 -24.76 -1.21 1.24
N ALA A 31 -25.23 -1.59 2.43
CA ALA A 31 -24.57 -2.59 3.26
C ALA A 31 -24.50 -3.96 2.56
N ALA A 32 -25.61 -4.40 1.94
CA ALA A 32 -25.66 -5.63 1.15
C ALA A 32 -24.71 -5.58 -0.05
N TYR A 33 -24.70 -4.45 -0.78
CA TYR A 33 -23.75 -4.26 -1.88
C TYR A 33 -22.29 -4.25 -1.40
N GLY A 34 -21.99 -3.52 -0.32
CA GLY A 34 -20.64 -3.49 0.26
C GLY A 34 -20.18 -4.87 0.73
N ALA A 35 -21.05 -5.65 1.37
CA ALA A 35 -20.78 -7.03 1.75
C ALA A 35 -20.56 -7.92 0.51
N TYR A 36 -21.42 -7.84 -0.48
CA TYR A 36 -21.26 -8.56 -1.75
C TYR A 36 -19.90 -8.21 -2.39
N TYR A 37 -19.59 -6.93 -2.54
CA TYR A 37 -18.32 -6.46 -3.10
C TYR A 37 -17.12 -7.01 -2.31
N TYR A 38 -17.16 -6.91 -0.97
CA TYR A 38 -16.10 -7.40 -0.11
C TYR A 38 -15.87 -8.91 -0.26
N PHE A 39 -16.92 -9.72 -0.19
CA PHE A 39 -16.79 -11.18 -0.26
C PHE A 39 -16.45 -11.67 -1.67
N SER A 40 -16.99 -11.03 -2.72
CA SER A 40 -16.72 -11.43 -4.12
C SER A 40 -15.31 -11.06 -4.59
N ASN A 41 -14.68 -10.05 -3.97
CA ASN A 41 -13.35 -9.54 -4.35
C ASN A 41 -12.23 -10.00 -3.41
N ARG A 42 -12.51 -10.87 -2.44
CA ARG A 42 -11.46 -11.49 -1.62
C ARG A 42 -10.73 -12.58 -2.39
N THR A 43 -9.42 -12.54 -2.31
CA THR A 43 -8.51 -13.59 -2.80
C THR A 43 -7.43 -13.84 -1.78
N GLU A 44 -6.71 -14.94 -1.91
CA GLU A 44 -5.55 -15.25 -1.10
C GLU A 44 -4.29 -14.86 -1.88
N ASP A 45 -3.39 -14.13 -1.23
CA ASP A 45 -2.10 -13.75 -1.79
C ASP A 45 -1.11 -14.87 -1.52
N PRO A 46 -0.49 -15.46 -2.54
CA PRO A 46 0.39 -16.61 -2.35
C PRO A 46 1.72 -16.27 -1.67
N VAL A 47 2.18 -15.03 -1.79
CA VAL A 47 3.46 -14.60 -1.21
C VAL A 47 3.35 -14.44 0.30
N THR A 48 2.22 -13.94 0.78
CA THR A 48 1.98 -13.67 2.20
C THR A 48 1.06 -14.69 2.86
N GLY A 49 0.38 -15.56 2.10
CA GLY A 49 -0.65 -16.47 2.60
C GLY A 49 -1.89 -15.76 3.14
N GLN A 50 -2.00 -14.46 2.97
CA GLN A 50 -3.05 -13.63 3.56
C GLN A 50 -4.22 -13.42 2.61
N LYS A 51 -5.42 -13.27 3.21
CA LYS A 51 -6.60 -12.86 2.43
C LYS A 51 -6.56 -11.36 2.18
N VAL A 52 -6.55 -10.97 0.91
CA VAL A 52 -6.50 -9.59 0.43
C VAL A 52 -7.76 -9.23 -0.33
N LEU A 53 -8.06 -7.93 -0.40
CA LEU A 53 -9.18 -7.39 -1.17
C LEU A 53 -8.63 -6.73 -2.44
N ILE A 54 -8.93 -7.31 -3.61
CA ILE A 54 -8.58 -6.76 -4.92
C ILE A 54 -9.81 -6.78 -5.80
N ASP A 55 -10.17 -5.65 -6.39
CA ASP A 55 -11.30 -5.58 -7.32
C ASP A 55 -11.04 -6.44 -8.55
N ARG A 56 -11.80 -7.49 -8.73
CA ARG A 56 -11.66 -8.42 -9.88
C ARG A 56 -11.96 -7.77 -11.24
N SER A 57 -12.62 -6.62 -11.24
CA SER A 57 -12.85 -5.87 -12.47
C SER A 57 -11.62 -5.06 -12.93
N LEU A 58 -10.62 -4.89 -12.04
CA LEU A 58 -9.36 -4.26 -12.36
C LEU A 58 -8.39 -5.32 -12.92
N SER A 59 -8.19 -5.32 -14.21
CA SER A 59 -7.24 -6.24 -14.85
C SER A 59 -5.79 -5.85 -14.57
N VAL A 60 -4.88 -6.79 -14.77
CA VAL A 60 -3.43 -6.54 -14.66
C VAL A 60 -2.98 -5.42 -15.63
N ASP A 61 -3.53 -5.41 -16.85
CA ASP A 61 -3.20 -4.40 -17.85
C ASP A 61 -3.75 -3.02 -17.47
N ASP A 62 -4.90 -2.95 -16.81
CA ASP A 62 -5.42 -1.70 -16.26
C ASP A 62 -4.50 -1.17 -15.15
N GLU A 63 -4.03 -2.02 -14.23
CA GLU A 63 -3.07 -1.62 -13.18
C GLU A 63 -1.78 -1.09 -13.78
N LYS A 64 -1.18 -1.79 -14.76
CA LYS A 64 0.02 -1.36 -15.47
C LYS A 64 -0.19 -0.03 -16.17
N SER A 65 -1.33 0.15 -16.83
CA SER A 65 -1.68 1.39 -17.53
C SER A 65 -1.79 2.56 -16.57
N LEU A 66 -2.45 2.37 -15.42
CA LEU A 66 -2.54 3.38 -14.35
C LEU A 66 -1.17 3.71 -13.77
N GLY A 67 -0.34 2.68 -13.54
CA GLY A 67 1.03 2.87 -13.05
C GLY A 67 1.88 3.66 -14.04
N LEU A 68 1.82 3.33 -15.33
CA LEU A 68 2.54 4.05 -16.38
C LEU A 68 2.08 5.51 -16.50
N GLN A 69 0.76 5.76 -16.48
CA GLN A 69 0.21 7.11 -16.53
C GLN A 69 0.68 7.95 -15.34
N ALA A 70 0.58 7.42 -14.12
CA ALA A 70 1.05 8.12 -12.93
C ALA A 70 2.56 8.39 -12.98
N TYR A 71 3.34 7.42 -13.48
CA TYR A 71 4.78 7.57 -13.64
C TYR A 71 5.15 8.68 -14.60
N GLN A 72 4.51 8.73 -15.76
CA GLN A 72 4.73 9.77 -16.77
C GLN A 72 4.33 11.16 -16.23
N GLU A 73 3.24 11.24 -15.47
CA GLU A 73 2.82 12.48 -14.83
C GLU A 73 3.90 12.99 -13.85
N ILE A 74 4.41 12.11 -12.97
CA ILE A 74 5.48 12.46 -12.03
C ILE A 74 6.73 12.93 -12.79
N LEU A 75 7.21 12.15 -13.76
CA LEU A 75 8.41 12.52 -14.54
C LEU A 75 8.25 13.82 -15.36
N SER A 76 7.02 14.21 -15.69
CA SER A 76 6.74 15.48 -16.36
C SER A 76 6.87 16.71 -15.45
N GLN A 77 6.71 16.50 -14.14
CA GLN A 77 6.75 17.57 -13.13
C GLN A 77 8.10 17.63 -12.41
N GLU A 78 8.85 16.53 -12.43
CA GLU A 78 10.12 16.36 -11.74
C GLU A 78 11.32 16.47 -12.71
N ARG A 79 12.53 16.48 -12.16
CA ARG A 79 13.78 16.52 -12.94
C ARG A 79 14.49 15.17 -12.90
N PRO A 80 14.34 14.31 -13.92
CA PRO A 80 15.13 13.09 -14.00
C PRO A 80 16.63 13.41 -14.11
N VAL A 81 17.44 12.68 -13.35
CA VAL A 81 18.90 12.73 -13.42
C VAL A 81 19.35 12.00 -14.71
N ASP A 82 20.38 12.54 -15.36
CA ASP A 82 20.94 11.90 -16.56
C ASP A 82 21.31 10.43 -16.28
N PRO A 83 20.82 9.48 -17.10
CA PRO A 83 21.10 8.06 -16.93
C PRO A 83 22.58 7.67 -16.97
N SER A 84 23.43 8.50 -17.57
CA SER A 84 24.88 8.27 -17.68
C SER A 84 25.67 8.65 -16.43
N LEU A 85 25.05 9.39 -15.49
CA LEU A 85 25.73 9.81 -14.28
C LEU A 85 25.94 8.63 -13.30
N PRO A 86 27.02 8.64 -12.52
CA PRO A 86 27.36 7.55 -11.61
C PRO A 86 26.22 7.16 -10.67
N ILE A 87 25.53 8.14 -10.09
CA ILE A 87 24.40 7.88 -9.19
C ILE A 87 23.26 7.13 -9.88
N SER A 88 22.93 7.49 -11.14
CA SER A 88 21.90 6.78 -11.90
C SER A 88 22.31 5.35 -12.22
N GLN A 89 23.58 5.12 -12.52
CA GLN A 89 24.12 3.80 -12.80
C GLN A 89 24.15 2.92 -11.54
N GLU A 90 24.54 3.50 -10.40
CA GLU A 90 24.55 2.81 -9.11
C GLU A 90 23.13 2.36 -8.69
N ILE A 91 22.15 3.28 -8.72
CA ILE A 91 20.77 2.97 -8.37
C ILE A 91 20.18 1.91 -9.30
N ARG A 92 20.45 2.00 -10.62
CA ARG A 92 20.01 0.98 -11.58
C ARG A 92 20.68 -0.37 -11.33
N GLY A 93 21.99 -0.37 -11.02
CA GLY A 93 22.68 -1.60 -10.66
C GLY A 93 22.10 -2.30 -9.42
N ILE A 94 21.67 -1.54 -8.41
CA ILE A 94 20.94 -2.08 -7.27
C ILE A 94 19.59 -2.65 -7.70
N ALA A 95 18.83 -1.90 -8.52
CA ALA A 95 17.54 -2.35 -9.03
C ALA A 95 17.64 -3.64 -9.84
N ASP A 96 18.60 -3.72 -10.77
CA ASP A 96 18.82 -4.89 -11.63
C ASP A 96 19.09 -6.15 -10.79
N ARG A 97 19.89 -6.04 -9.73
CA ARG A 97 20.16 -7.14 -8.80
C ARG A 97 18.92 -7.58 -8.05
N LEU A 98 18.10 -6.63 -7.58
CA LEU A 98 16.83 -6.92 -6.90
C LEU A 98 15.84 -7.58 -7.86
N ILE A 99 15.62 -7.00 -9.03
CA ILE A 99 14.69 -7.49 -10.05
C ILE A 99 15.04 -8.91 -10.48
N ALA A 100 16.33 -9.22 -10.63
CA ALA A 100 16.80 -10.57 -10.99
C ALA A 100 16.43 -11.64 -9.96
N LYS A 101 16.08 -11.28 -8.72
CA LYS A 101 15.72 -12.20 -7.63
C LYS A 101 14.23 -12.23 -7.29
N VAL A 102 13.41 -11.43 -7.95
CA VAL A 102 11.97 -11.33 -7.66
C VAL A 102 11.29 -12.69 -7.80
N ASP A 103 11.48 -13.39 -8.92
CA ASP A 103 10.83 -14.66 -9.19
C ASP A 103 11.28 -15.76 -8.21
N ASP A 104 12.56 -15.76 -7.84
CA ASP A 104 13.13 -16.72 -6.87
C ASP A 104 12.50 -16.52 -5.49
N VAL A 105 12.40 -15.26 -5.04
CA VAL A 105 11.84 -14.91 -3.73
C VAL A 105 10.34 -15.14 -3.69
N GLU A 106 9.60 -14.75 -4.74
CA GLU A 106 8.16 -15.02 -4.85
C GLU A 106 7.89 -16.52 -4.76
N ALA A 107 8.66 -17.33 -5.48
CA ALA A 107 8.49 -18.79 -5.46
C ALA A 107 8.82 -19.38 -4.08
N ALA A 108 9.86 -18.90 -3.41
CA ALA A 108 10.24 -19.38 -2.08
C ALA A 108 9.18 -19.05 -1.03
N LEU A 109 8.68 -17.79 -1.01
CA LEU A 109 7.64 -17.35 -0.08
C LEU A 109 6.31 -18.05 -0.33
N ALA A 110 5.91 -18.24 -1.59
CA ALA A 110 4.70 -18.97 -1.93
C ALA A 110 4.78 -20.44 -1.46
N ALA A 111 5.95 -21.07 -1.61
CA ALA A 111 6.17 -22.45 -1.15
C ALA A 111 6.05 -22.58 0.38
N GLU A 112 6.46 -21.58 1.16
CA GLU A 112 6.28 -21.56 2.62
C GLU A 112 4.79 -21.64 3.03
N HIS A 113 3.91 -21.12 2.18
CA HIS A 113 2.45 -21.17 2.36
C HIS A 113 1.78 -22.35 1.64
N GLY A 114 2.56 -23.23 1.00
CA GLY A 114 2.04 -24.34 0.21
C GLY A 114 1.31 -23.90 -1.06
N MET A 115 1.58 -22.69 -1.56
CA MET A 115 0.94 -22.09 -2.72
C MET A 115 1.89 -22.04 -3.93
N GLN A 116 1.32 -21.80 -5.11
CA GLN A 116 2.11 -21.55 -6.31
C GLN A 116 2.31 -20.04 -6.51
N PRO A 117 3.50 -19.59 -6.96
CA PRO A 117 3.76 -18.20 -7.24
C PRO A 117 2.85 -17.69 -8.38
N THR A 118 2.41 -16.46 -8.31
CA THR A 118 1.61 -15.83 -9.38
C THR A 118 2.44 -15.49 -10.61
N ARG A 119 3.75 -15.23 -10.40
CA ARG A 119 4.68 -14.69 -11.40
C ARG A 119 4.18 -13.38 -12.01
N PHE A 120 3.48 -12.59 -11.20
CA PHE A 120 2.93 -11.31 -11.61
C PHE A 120 4.01 -10.34 -12.10
N SER A 121 5.18 -10.38 -11.46
CA SER A 121 6.39 -9.64 -11.84
C SER A 121 6.84 -9.84 -13.29
N GLN A 122 6.58 -11.01 -13.88
CA GLN A 122 6.94 -11.29 -15.28
C GLN A 122 6.13 -10.48 -16.30
N THR A 123 5.01 -9.89 -15.86
CA THR A 123 4.23 -8.97 -16.70
C THR A 123 4.74 -7.53 -16.64
N PHE A 124 5.71 -7.23 -15.76
CA PHE A 124 6.23 -5.88 -15.55
C PHE A 124 7.20 -5.48 -16.66
N GLU A 125 7.12 -4.22 -17.02
CA GLU A 125 8.08 -3.53 -17.89
C GLU A 125 8.92 -2.63 -17.00
N TRP A 126 9.93 -3.23 -16.37
CA TRP A 126 10.78 -2.54 -15.41
C TRP A 126 11.45 -1.31 -15.98
N GLU A 127 11.32 -0.20 -15.29
CA GLU A 127 11.97 1.06 -15.61
C GLU A 127 12.34 1.76 -14.30
N VAL A 128 13.61 2.21 -14.21
CA VAL A 128 14.14 2.84 -13.01
C VAL A 128 14.75 4.17 -13.37
N ASN A 129 14.22 5.25 -12.79
CA ASN A 129 14.74 6.60 -12.93
C ASN A 129 15.17 7.16 -11.57
N VAL A 130 16.18 8.03 -11.61
CA VAL A 130 16.58 8.85 -10.46
C VAL A 130 16.02 10.25 -10.65
N ILE A 131 15.47 10.83 -9.61
CA ILE A 131 14.88 12.17 -9.62
C ILE A 131 15.77 13.11 -8.80
N ASP A 132 16.16 14.25 -9.39
CA ASP A 132 16.92 15.29 -8.71
C ASP A 132 16.00 16.10 -7.79
N SER A 133 16.01 15.76 -6.51
CA SER A 133 15.19 16.41 -5.49
C SER A 133 15.76 16.16 -4.10
N ASP A 134 15.64 17.16 -3.22
CA ASP A 134 16.04 17.06 -1.82
C ASP A 134 15.09 16.18 -0.98
N GLN A 135 13.96 15.76 -1.55
CA GLN A 135 13.03 14.85 -0.87
C GLN A 135 13.66 13.47 -0.68
N ALA A 136 13.66 12.96 0.55
CA ALA A 136 14.06 11.58 0.81
C ALA A 136 12.87 10.66 0.52
N ASN A 137 12.73 10.20 -0.74
CA ASN A 137 11.62 9.39 -1.21
C ASN A 137 12.05 8.34 -2.24
N ALA A 138 11.24 7.30 -2.40
CA ALA A 138 11.29 6.34 -3.49
C ALA A 138 9.89 5.76 -3.69
N PHE A 139 9.61 5.18 -4.85
CA PHE A 139 8.38 4.44 -5.09
C PHE A 139 8.56 3.41 -6.21
N CYS A 140 7.71 2.38 -6.20
CA CYS A 140 7.53 1.45 -7.32
C CYS A 140 6.03 1.32 -7.62
N LEU A 141 5.63 1.81 -8.79
CA LEU A 141 4.25 1.75 -9.26
C LEU A 141 3.96 0.41 -9.97
N PRO A 142 2.68 0.03 -10.11
CA PRO A 142 2.29 -1.15 -10.88
C PRO A 142 2.91 -1.16 -12.27
N GLY A 143 3.34 -2.35 -12.71
CA GLY A 143 4.05 -2.51 -13.98
C GLY A 143 5.57 -2.30 -13.88
N GLY A 144 6.12 -2.12 -12.66
CA GLY A 144 7.56 -2.04 -12.43
C GLY A 144 8.17 -0.66 -12.72
N LYS A 145 7.37 0.41 -12.64
CA LYS A 145 7.83 1.80 -12.83
C LYS A 145 8.33 2.37 -11.52
N MET A 146 9.66 2.46 -11.36
CA MET A 146 10.34 2.87 -10.13
C MET A 146 11.03 4.23 -10.28
N ALA A 147 10.99 5.02 -9.23
CA ALA A 147 11.86 6.17 -9.08
C ALA A 147 12.47 6.24 -7.68
N VAL A 148 13.71 6.77 -7.63
CA VAL A 148 14.45 7.03 -6.40
C VAL A 148 14.90 8.48 -6.42
N TYR A 149 14.59 9.21 -5.37
CA TYR A 149 14.94 10.63 -5.24
C TYR A 149 16.36 10.78 -4.66
N THR A 150 17.13 11.72 -5.16
CA THR A 150 18.52 11.95 -4.70
C THR A 150 18.61 12.28 -3.22
N GLY A 151 17.58 12.92 -2.64
CA GLY A 151 17.49 13.19 -1.20
C GLY A 151 17.43 11.95 -0.32
N LEU A 152 17.15 10.76 -0.87
CA LEU A 152 17.20 9.50 -0.14
C LEU A 152 18.65 9.01 0.08
N VAL A 153 19.59 9.37 -0.79
CA VAL A 153 21.00 8.90 -0.74
C VAL A 153 21.67 9.21 0.59
N PRO A 154 21.62 10.45 1.13
CA PRO A 154 22.23 10.75 2.42
C PRO A 154 21.55 10.05 3.61
N VAL A 155 20.30 9.61 3.47
CA VAL A 155 19.57 8.84 4.48
C VAL A 155 19.96 7.36 4.43
N ALA A 156 20.04 6.80 3.25
CA ALA A 156 20.48 5.41 3.02
C ALA A 156 21.94 5.21 3.40
N GLN A 157 22.84 6.15 3.02
CA GLN A 157 24.28 6.18 3.30
C GLN A 157 25.11 5.10 2.60
N ASN A 158 24.53 3.97 2.23
CA ASN A 158 25.21 2.88 1.52
C ASN A 158 24.25 2.08 0.64
N GLU A 159 24.81 1.26 -0.27
CA GLU A 159 24.01 0.46 -1.21
C GLU A 159 23.11 -0.58 -0.55
N ASN A 160 23.52 -1.17 0.59
CA ASN A 160 22.72 -2.19 1.27
C ASN A 160 21.44 -1.57 1.84
N ALA A 161 21.53 -0.41 2.48
CA ALA A 161 20.36 0.31 2.97
C ALA A 161 19.48 0.82 1.83
N MET A 162 20.09 1.30 0.72
CA MET A 162 19.34 1.67 -0.48
C MET A 162 18.59 0.48 -1.07
N ALA A 163 19.21 -0.69 -1.13
CA ALA A 163 18.58 -1.93 -1.59
C ALA A 163 17.41 -2.36 -0.69
N VAL A 164 17.50 -2.13 0.62
CA VAL A 164 16.37 -2.39 1.55
C VAL A 164 15.18 -1.50 1.21
N VAL A 165 15.38 -0.19 0.96
CA VAL A 165 14.30 0.71 0.55
C VAL A 165 13.72 0.29 -0.80
N MET A 166 14.57 0.08 -1.80
CA MET A 166 14.12 -0.31 -3.13
C MET A 166 13.41 -1.67 -3.13
N GLY A 167 13.88 -2.62 -2.33
CA GLY A 167 13.23 -3.91 -2.12
C GLY A 167 11.84 -3.77 -1.50
N HIS A 168 11.69 -2.87 -0.52
CA HIS A 168 10.40 -2.54 0.08
C HIS A 168 9.42 -1.95 -0.96
N GLU A 169 9.88 -1.05 -1.83
CA GLU A 169 9.05 -0.48 -2.90
C GLU A 169 8.66 -1.53 -3.95
N ILE A 170 9.60 -2.40 -4.34
CA ILE A 170 9.30 -3.53 -5.22
C ILE A 170 8.24 -4.44 -4.58
N ALA A 171 8.34 -4.72 -3.29
CA ALA A 171 7.37 -5.53 -2.56
C ALA A 171 5.96 -4.92 -2.60
N HIS A 172 5.82 -3.60 -2.47
CA HIS A 172 4.51 -2.94 -2.63
C HIS A 172 3.88 -3.20 -4.00
N ALA A 173 4.67 -3.17 -5.07
CA ALA A 173 4.20 -3.46 -6.42
C ALA A 173 3.86 -4.95 -6.61
N LEU A 174 4.70 -5.86 -6.12
CA LEU A 174 4.50 -7.32 -6.18
C LEU A 174 3.24 -7.77 -5.45
N LEU A 175 3.01 -7.25 -4.25
CA LEU A 175 1.86 -7.54 -3.39
C LEU A 175 0.61 -6.76 -3.82
N ARG A 176 0.70 -5.99 -4.89
CA ARG A 176 -0.41 -5.20 -5.46
C ARG A 176 -1.10 -4.29 -4.42
N HIS A 177 -0.32 -3.70 -3.50
CA HIS A 177 -0.85 -2.85 -2.45
C HIS A 177 -1.61 -1.63 -3.00
N GLY A 178 -1.26 -1.16 -4.21
CA GLY A 178 -1.99 -0.12 -4.94
C GLY A 178 -3.43 -0.56 -5.27
N ALA A 179 -3.60 -1.75 -5.87
CA ALA A 179 -4.90 -2.31 -6.21
C ALA A 179 -5.75 -2.60 -4.96
N GLN A 180 -5.12 -3.07 -3.89
CA GLN A 180 -5.78 -3.29 -2.60
C GLN A 180 -6.30 -1.97 -2.00
N ARG A 181 -5.51 -0.88 -2.06
CA ARG A 181 -5.94 0.46 -1.63
C ARG A 181 -7.11 0.98 -2.46
N MET A 182 -7.07 0.79 -3.78
CA MET A 182 -8.19 1.18 -4.66
C MET A 182 -9.48 0.44 -4.32
N ALA A 183 -9.42 -0.87 -4.06
CA ALA A 183 -10.58 -1.65 -3.65
C ALA A 183 -11.16 -1.19 -2.30
N GLN A 184 -10.31 -0.80 -1.35
CA GLN A 184 -10.73 -0.23 -0.06
C GLN A 184 -11.37 1.16 -0.22
N GLN A 185 -10.80 2.00 -1.07
CA GLN A 185 -11.37 3.31 -1.38
C GLN A 185 -12.76 3.18 -2.00
N ARG A 186 -12.98 2.18 -2.85
CA ARG A 186 -14.30 1.87 -3.41
C ARG A 186 -15.32 1.50 -2.33
N LEU A 187 -14.95 0.66 -1.36
CA LEU A 187 -15.81 0.38 -0.20
C LEU A 187 -16.11 1.64 0.62
N THR A 188 -15.12 2.48 0.82
CA THR A 188 -15.28 3.75 1.54
C THR A 188 -16.25 4.67 0.80
N GLN A 189 -16.14 4.78 -0.53
CA GLN A 189 -17.08 5.56 -1.36
C GLN A 189 -18.51 5.02 -1.27
N VAL A 190 -18.69 3.71 -1.26
CA VAL A 190 -20.00 3.07 -1.04
C VAL A 190 -20.60 3.50 0.30
N GLY A 191 -19.80 3.51 1.36
CA GLY A 191 -20.20 3.99 2.69
C GLY A 191 -20.58 5.48 2.70
N GLN A 192 -19.81 6.32 2.01
CA GLN A 192 -20.10 7.77 1.87
C GLN A 192 -21.43 8.00 1.12
N MET A 193 -21.63 7.30 0.01
CA MET A 193 -22.88 7.36 -0.75
C MET A 193 -24.08 6.92 0.09
N ALA A 194 -23.94 5.84 0.85
CA ALA A 194 -24.96 5.36 1.77
C ALA A 194 -25.34 6.42 2.80
N GLY A 195 -24.36 7.06 3.42
CA GLY A 195 -24.56 8.16 4.37
C GLY A 195 -25.30 9.35 3.74
N ALA A 196 -24.83 9.81 2.58
CA ALA A 196 -25.44 10.94 1.86
C ALA A 196 -26.89 10.65 1.44
N MET A 197 -27.16 9.48 0.84
CA MET A 197 -28.49 9.11 0.36
C MET A 197 -29.47 8.78 1.48
N SER A 198 -28.99 8.32 2.65
CA SER A 198 -29.84 8.06 3.83
C SER A 198 -30.25 9.34 4.56
N GLY A 199 -29.68 10.49 4.18
CA GLY A 199 -29.93 11.77 4.82
C GLY A 199 -29.32 11.89 6.22
N MET A 200 -28.17 11.26 6.43
CA MET A 200 -27.32 11.52 7.59
C MET A 200 -26.85 12.98 7.56
N ASP A 201 -26.81 13.63 8.71
CA ASP A 201 -26.19 14.94 8.79
C ASP A 201 -24.67 14.87 8.61
N PRO A 202 -24.01 15.97 8.24
CA PRO A 202 -22.56 15.98 7.96
C PRO A 202 -21.72 15.51 9.16
N GLN A 203 -22.12 15.78 10.39
CA GLN A 203 -21.39 15.37 11.59
C GLN A 203 -21.46 13.85 11.79
N GLN A 204 -22.63 13.25 11.57
CA GLN A 204 -22.79 11.78 11.62
C GLN A 204 -21.96 11.11 10.52
N GLN A 205 -21.97 11.65 9.29
CA GLN A 205 -21.13 11.14 8.21
C GLN A 205 -19.64 11.21 8.58
N GLN A 206 -19.18 12.31 9.15
CA GLN A 206 -17.81 12.49 9.61
C GLN A 206 -17.41 11.47 10.69
N MET A 207 -18.29 11.20 11.68
CA MET A 207 -18.04 10.20 12.72
C MET A 207 -17.94 8.78 12.14
N VAL A 208 -18.80 8.42 11.21
CA VAL A 208 -18.74 7.10 10.52
C VAL A 208 -17.45 6.97 9.73
N MET A 209 -17.06 8.01 8.98
CA MET A 209 -15.82 7.99 8.20
C MET A 209 -14.58 7.93 9.09
N ALA A 210 -14.56 8.65 10.22
CA ALA A 210 -13.48 8.55 11.20
C ALA A 210 -13.39 7.13 11.78
N ALA A 211 -14.51 6.52 12.15
CA ALA A 211 -14.54 5.15 12.64
C ALA A 211 -14.02 4.13 11.61
N MET A 212 -14.39 4.30 10.33
CA MET A 212 -13.84 3.48 9.23
C MET A 212 -12.33 3.72 9.05
N GLY A 213 -11.88 4.96 9.12
CA GLY A 213 -10.46 5.31 9.05
C GLY A 213 -9.66 4.61 10.13
N TYR A 214 -10.02 4.80 11.39
CA TYR A 214 -9.29 4.22 12.52
C TYR A 214 -9.45 2.71 12.65
N GLY A 215 -10.66 2.18 12.40
CA GLY A 215 -10.98 0.77 12.65
C GLY A 215 -10.63 -0.17 11.48
N TYR A 216 -10.51 0.35 10.27
CA TYR A 216 -10.29 -0.46 9.07
C TYR A 216 -9.11 0.00 8.22
N LEU A 217 -9.07 1.27 7.79
CA LEU A 217 -8.05 1.72 6.83
C LEU A 217 -6.65 1.78 7.42
N LEU A 218 -6.48 2.32 8.63
CA LEU A 218 -5.17 2.40 9.28
C LEU A 218 -4.56 1.04 9.63
N PRO A 219 -5.30 0.08 10.22
CA PRO A 219 -4.78 -1.28 10.43
C PRO A 219 -4.34 -1.95 9.13
N TYR A 220 -5.09 -1.72 8.05
CA TYR A 220 -4.77 -2.28 6.75
C TYR A 220 -3.50 -1.66 6.15
N ALA A 221 -3.35 -0.34 6.26
CA ALA A 221 -2.12 0.35 5.84
C ALA A 221 -0.89 -0.17 6.59
N ARG A 222 -0.98 -0.35 7.92
CA ARG A 222 0.11 -0.93 8.71
C ARG A 222 0.45 -2.37 8.31
N LYS A 223 -0.56 -3.14 7.92
CA LYS A 223 -0.36 -4.50 7.41
C LYS A 223 0.44 -4.47 6.11
N HIS A 224 0.11 -3.59 5.17
CA HIS A 224 0.86 -3.42 3.93
C HIS A 224 2.34 -3.08 4.18
N GLU A 225 2.63 -2.20 5.15
CA GLU A 225 4.01 -1.89 5.51
C GLU A 225 4.76 -3.10 6.07
N THR A 226 4.11 -3.88 6.94
CA THR A 226 4.72 -5.09 7.51
C THR A 226 4.99 -6.14 6.43
N GLU A 227 4.07 -6.33 5.50
CA GLU A 227 4.23 -7.25 4.37
C GLU A 227 5.34 -6.78 3.42
N ALA A 228 5.40 -5.48 3.13
CA ALA A 228 6.44 -4.90 2.29
C ALA A 228 7.84 -4.98 2.95
N ASP A 229 7.91 -4.82 4.27
CA ASP A 229 9.16 -5.03 5.02
C ASP A 229 9.64 -6.48 4.93
N GLU A 230 8.75 -7.46 5.14
CA GLU A 230 9.13 -8.87 5.07
C GLU A 230 9.62 -9.24 3.68
N VAL A 231 8.80 -9.01 2.65
CA VAL A 231 9.13 -9.39 1.27
C VAL A 231 10.33 -8.61 0.76
N GLY A 232 10.40 -7.30 1.02
CA GLY A 232 11.50 -6.43 0.60
C GLY A 232 12.83 -6.80 1.27
N LEU A 233 12.81 -7.18 2.55
CA LEU A 233 14.01 -7.64 3.26
C LEU A 233 14.53 -8.96 2.71
N MET A 234 13.62 -9.92 2.40
CA MET A 234 13.99 -11.18 1.76
C MET A 234 14.57 -10.96 0.37
N LEU A 235 14.00 -10.00 -0.38
CA LEU A 235 14.46 -9.64 -1.72
C LEU A 235 15.87 -9.02 -1.69
N ALA A 236 16.12 -8.06 -0.78
CA ALA A 236 17.43 -7.46 -0.61
C ALA A 236 18.49 -8.51 -0.23
N ALA A 237 18.16 -9.42 0.69
CA ALA A 237 19.02 -10.49 1.11
C ALA A 237 19.34 -11.47 -0.02
N ALA A 238 18.33 -11.90 -0.79
CA ALA A 238 18.49 -12.79 -1.94
C ALA A 238 19.32 -12.15 -3.07
N ALA A 239 19.25 -10.82 -3.22
CA ALA A 239 20.06 -10.03 -4.17
C ALA A 239 21.49 -9.75 -3.67
N CYS A 240 21.93 -10.44 -2.61
CA CYS A 240 23.27 -10.35 -1.99
C CYS A 240 23.57 -9.00 -1.29
N PHE A 241 22.56 -8.23 -0.92
CA PHE A 241 22.73 -7.09 -0.03
C PHE A 241 22.69 -7.54 1.44
N ASP A 242 23.29 -6.76 2.32
CA ASP A 242 23.29 -7.08 3.75
C ASP A 242 21.95 -6.62 4.38
N PRO A 243 21.06 -7.56 4.76
CA PRO A 243 19.76 -7.21 5.33
C PRO A 243 19.87 -6.52 6.70
N ARG A 244 21.03 -6.63 7.39
CA ARG A 244 21.26 -6.00 8.70
C ARG A 244 21.22 -4.48 8.65
N GLU A 245 21.43 -3.89 7.46
CA GLU A 245 21.29 -2.45 7.25
C GLU A 245 19.85 -1.92 7.37
N ALA A 246 18.85 -2.80 7.38
CA ALA A 246 17.45 -2.40 7.56
C ALA A 246 17.20 -1.71 8.90
N VAL A 247 17.77 -2.21 9.98
CA VAL A 247 17.56 -1.63 11.33
C VAL A 247 18.18 -0.24 11.45
N PRO A 248 19.49 -0.02 11.20
CA PRO A 248 20.07 1.33 11.26
C PRO A 248 19.46 2.29 10.25
N LEU A 249 18.99 1.83 9.09
CA LEU A 249 18.24 2.67 8.16
C LEU A 249 16.98 3.26 8.79
N TRP A 250 16.15 2.42 9.40
CA TRP A 250 14.91 2.88 10.03
C TRP A 250 15.15 3.71 11.30
N GLU A 251 16.25 3.50 12.01
CA GLU A 251 16.68 4.36 13.10
C GLU A 251 17.04 5.77 12.58
N ARG A 252 17.78 5.88 11.47
CA ARG A 252 18.11 7.16 10.83
C ARG A 252 16.85 7.87 10.32
N MET A 253 15.93 7.14 9.66
CA MET A 253 14.65 7.70 9.21
C MET A 253 13.81 8.23 10.38
N GLY A 254 13.79 7.52 11.51
CA GLY A 254 13.07 7.94 12.71
C GLY A 254 13.67 9.18 13.37
N GLN A 255 14.99 9.33 13.36
CA GLN A 255 15.69 10.51 13.90
C GLN A 255 15.49 11.75 13.03
N SER A 256 15.38 11.58 11.72
CA SER A 256 15.12 12.68 10.78
C SER A 256 13.66 13.16 10.81
N GLY A 257 12.75 12.43 11.47
CA GLY A 257 11.29 12.66 11.48
C GLY A 257 10.77 13.60 12.56
N GLY A 258 11.61 14.26 13.32
CA GLY A 258 11.23 15.14 14.45
C GLY A 258 11.11 16.63 14.12
N GLY A 259 10.47 17.04 13.01
CA GLY A 259 10.27 18.44 12.63
C GLY A 259 9.64 18.62 11.26
N GLU A 260 9.54 19.88 10.78
CA GLU A 260 9.06 20.22 9.41
C GLU A 260 9.88 19.56 8.27
N SER A 261 10.95 18.85 8.61
CA SER A 261 11.89 18.19 7.68
C SER A 261 11.84 16.64 7.77
N ALA A 262 10.72 16.05 8.21
CA ALA A 262 10.58 14.59 8.17
C ALA A 262 10.75 14.09 6.74
N PRO A 263 11.56 13.02 6.50
CA PRO A 263 11.63 12.42 5.17
C PRO A 263 10.24 12.09 4.66
N GLU A 264 9.93 12.46 3.42
CA GLU A 264 8.62 12.18 2.80
C GLU A 264 8.31 10.69 2.83
N PHE A 265 9.32 9.86 2.66
CA PHE A 265 9.23 8.42 2.83
C PHE A 265 8.66 8.01 4.20
N SER A 266 9.02 8.68 5.28
CA SER A 266 8.48 8.40 6.62
C SER A 266 7.01 8.82 6.77
N SER A 267 6.52 9.76 5.97
CA SER A 267 5.13 10.20 5.98
C SER A 267 4.22 9.29 5.15
N THR A 268 4.72 8.77 4.04
CA THR A 268 4.04 7.81 3.17
C THR A 268 4.10 6.38 3.72
N HIS A 269 5.19 6.04 4.44
CA HIS A 269 5.46 4.77 5.10
C HIS A 269 5.67 4.94 6.60
N PRO A 270 4.59 5.20 7.37
CA PRO A 270 4.71 5.53 8.78
C PRO A 270 5.45 4.44 9.54
N ASN A 271 6.42 4.86 10.36
CA ASN A 271 7.22 4.00 11.20
C ASN A 271 6.51 3.76 12.56
N PRO A 272 5.67 2.74 12.72
CA PRO A 272 5.20 2.37 14.04
C PRO A 272 6.39 1.88 14.87
N GLY A 273 6.41 2.20 16.17
CA GLY A 273 7.52 1.83 17.07
C GLY A 273 7.84 0.33 17.11
N THR A 274 6.97 -0.51 16.55
CA THR A 274 7.16 -1.96 16.40
C THR A 274 7.92 -2.36 15.14
N ARG A 275 8.15 -1.46 14.16
CA ARG A 275 8.77 -1.80 12.86
C ARG A 275 10.19 -2.32 13.03
N ILE A 276 11.03 -1.65 13.83
CA ILE A 276 12.39 -2.09 14.11
C ILE A 276 12.40 -3.47 14.77
N GLN A 277 11.50 -3.72 15.72
CA GLN A 277 11.38 -5.02 16.38
C GLN A 277 10.98 -6.11 15.39
N ASN A 278 10.05 -5.82 14.47
CA ASN A 278 9.64 -6.77 13.43
C ASN A 278 10.80 -7.09 12.47
N LEU A 279 11.56 -6.08 12.02
CA LEU A 279 12.74 -6.28 11.18
C LEU A 279 13.83 -7.10 11.89
N GLN A 280 14.05 -6.88 13.20
CA GLN A 280 14.96 -7.69 14.00
C GLN A 280 14.49 -9.15 14.09
N ALA A 281 13.18 -9.38 14.24
CA ALA A 281 12.62 -10.73 14.27
C ALA A 281 12.72 -11.47 12.91
N LEU A 282 12.65 -10.72 11.80
CA LEU A 282 12.81 -11.26 10.44
C LEU A 282 14.27 -11.54 10.05
N MET A 283 15.24 -10.98 10.78
CA MET A 283 16.66 -11.05 10.41
C MET A 283 17.21 -12.49 10.24
N PRO A 284 16.89 -13.48 11.10
CA PRO A 284 17.34 -14.85 10.88
C PRO A 284 16.87 -15.42 9.53
N LYS A 285 15.61 -15.19 9.17
CA LYS A 285 15.03 -15.60 7.87
C LYS A 285 15.72 -14.89 6.71
N ALA A 286 15.98 -13.59 6.82
CA ALA A 286 16.67 -12.83 5.79
C ALA A 286 18.11 -13.33 5.54
N LEU A 287 18.84 -13.69 6.59
CA LEU A 287 20.17 -14.25 6.48
C LEU A 287 20.15 -15.65 5.82
N GLU A 288 19.14 -16.49 6.10
CA GLU A 288 18.92 -17.77 5.42
C GLU A 288 18.64 -17.55 3.92
N TYR A 289 17.82 -16.58 3.55
CA TYR A 289 17.58 -16.21 2.15
C TYR A 289 18.87 -15.74 1.46
N ARG A 290 19.68 -14.95 2.15
CA ARG A 290 20.98 -14.51 1.63
C ARG A 290 21.92 -15.71 1.38
N GLU A 291 22.06 -16.63 2.32
CA GLU A 291 22.86 -17.83 2.17
C GLU A 291 22.36 -18.68 0.99
N ARG A 292 21.07 -18.95 0.93
CA ARG A 292 20.43 -19.78 -0.10
C ARG A 292 20.58 -19.24 -1.52
N PHE A 293 20.40 -17.93 -1.72
CA PHE A 293 20.32 -17.34 -3.07
C PHE A 293 21.58 -16.61 -3.51
N CYS A 294 22.45 -16.20 -2.57
CA CYS A 294 23.69 -15.51 -2.88
C CYS A 294 24.88 -16.46 -3.06
N GLU A 295 25.04 -17.46 -2.19
CA GLU A 295 26.18 -18.38 -2.27
C GLU A 295 26.10 -19.35 -3.45
N GLN A 296 24.89 -19.63 -3.97
CA GLN A 296 24.72 -20.47 -5.16
C GLN A 296 25.05 -19.74 -6.48
N ALA A 297 25.32 -18.44 -6.45
CA ALA A 297 25.61 -17.62 -7.63
C ALA A 297 27.14 -17.43 -7.86
N MET A 298 27.98 -17.94 -6.98
CA MET A 298 29.45 -17.97 -7.11
C MET A 298 29.93 -19.34 -7.63
#